data_461ada8bf664524aa554770cf482b204
#
_entry.id   461ada8bf664524aa554770cf482b204
#
_cell.length_a   1.000
_cell.length_b   1.000
_cell.length_c   1.000
_cell.angle_alpha   90.00
_cell.angle_beta   90.00
_cell.angle_gamma   90.00
#
_symmetry.space_group_name_H-M   'P 1'
#
loop_
_entity.id
_entity.type
_entity.pdbx_description
1 polymer ?
#
loop_
_entity_poly.entity_id
_entity_poly.type
_entity_poly.pdbx_seq_one_letter_code
_entity_poly.pdbx_strand_id
1 'polypeptide(L)'
;MNRELLQAVRLLDLQPRRVLAAVAAGVATLGSALALAALSAWLITRAWQMPPVLDLSVAVVAVRALGIARGVFRYLERLATHDTALRGTTSARTMIYRRLADGDPAAAAGLRRGDLLARTGADVDALGDVVVRALIPIAVAAVMAVAAVGLLALISPAGALVLAVALAVSGVFAPWLSARAARMAESESASATALFSETAVTALDHAAELRVAGRLDDVLGGAEQANHDAVRATDRASVPAAFAAAATPLAIGVSVLGALLIGITLYGPDGGAPGAMTPMSLAILVLVPLAAFEATGVLPAAAVALTRARIAAGRILALVDRAGDPRPDGTEVPAGPGHVVARELRCGWPGSERVTAPFDLDIAPGARFAIVGPSGAGKTTLLMTVAGLLPPVSGAVTSDGVPLDRYRSDDLRRQIGFFAEDAHVFDTSVLENLRVARGDLTEEAALDALGAVGLGEWVAQLPRGVHTTLGGGARAVSGGQRRRLLLARALVSPARVLLLDEPTEHLDAADGAAILRALLDRAAGLVDADRTVVLVTHQLPADAPADRVVTVGAADGLPVPHLRESAGSARA
;
A
#
# COMPACT_ATOMS: atom_id res chain seq x y z
N MET A 1 15.18 17.14 2.68
CA MET A 1 14.17 16.08 2.64
C MET A 1 13.32 16.32 1.40
N ASN A 2 13.16 15.33 0.48
CA ASN A 2 12.38 15.50 -0.75
C ASN A 2 10.90 15.77 -0.41
N ARG A 3 10.24 16.57 -1.26
CA ARG A 3 8.83 16.96 -1.10
C ARG A 3 7.90 15.74 -0.96
N GLU A 4 8.17 14.69 -1.73
CA GLU A 4 7.45 13.41 -1.69
C GLU A 4 7.55 12.70 -0.33
N LEU A 5 8.75 12.61 0.23
CA LEU A 5 8.93 11.98 1.56
C LEU A 5 8.21 12.77 2.66
N LEU A 6 8.23 14.12 2.58
CA LEU A 6 7.50 14.96 3.52
C LEU A 6 5.98 14.73 3.42
N GLN A 7 5.46 14.61 2.20
CA GLN A 7 4.04 14.31 1.97
C GLN A 7 3.69 12.92 2.50
N ALA A 8 4.50 11.89 2.21
CA ALA A 8 4.26 10.54 2.69
C ALA A 8 4.38 10.41 4.22
N VAL A 9 5.33 11.11 4.85
CA VAL A 9 5.45 11.15 6.32
C VAL A 9 4.24 11.83 6.97
N ARG A 10 3.59 12.78 6.29
CA ARG A 10 2.32 13.37 6.78
C ARG A 10 1.19 12.34 6.86
N LEU A 11 1.21 11.30 6.02
CA LEU A 11 0.24 10.19 6.10
C LEU A 11 0.35 9.40 7.42
N LEU A 12 1.52 9.44 8.07
CA LEU A 12 1.73 8.79 9.37
C LEU A 12 1.04 9.54 10.53
N ASP A 13 0.60 10.78 10.33
CA ASP A 13 -0.04 11.62 11.36
C ASP A 13 0.72 11.62 12.70
N LEU A 14 2.02 11.88 12.63
CA LEU A 14 2.92 11.81 13.78
C LEU A 14 2.61 12.93 14.77
N GLN A 15 2.28 12.56 16.00
CA GLN A 15 2.07 13.51 17.08
C GLN A 15 3.40 14.08 17.59
N PRO A 16 3.66 15.41 17.51
CA PRO A 16 4.95 16.00 17.88
C PRO A 16 5.36 15.68 19.33
N ARG A 17 4.40 15.64 20.26
CA ARG A 17 4.65 15.30 21.66
C ARG A 17 5.24 13.90 21.86
N ARG A 18 4.78 12.92 21.09
CA ARG A 18 5.28 11.53 21.16
C ARG A 18 6.68 11.42 20.56
N VAL A 19 6.91 12.08 19.43
CA VAL A 19 8.25 12.14 18.81
C VAL A 19 9.23 12.80 19.77
N LEU A 20 8.85 13.93 20.39
CA LEU A 20 9.70 14.62 21.36
C LEU A 20 9.99 13.77 22.60
N ALA A 21 8.99 13.03 23.11
CA ALA A 21 9.19 12.12 24.25
C ALA A 21 10.17 10.97 23.90
N ALA A 22 10.07 10.40 22.69
CA ALA A 22 11.00 9.37 22.23
C ALA A 22 12.42 9.92 22.07
N VAL A 23 12.58 11.12 21.48
CA VAL A 23 13.88 11.80 21.36
C VAL A 23 14.45 12.12 22.73
N ALA A 24 13.66 12.65 23.66
CA ALA A 24 14.11 12.96 25.03
C ALA A 24 14.58 11.70 25.77
N ALA A 25 13.85 10.58 25.64
CA ALA A 25 14.26 9.30 26.22
C ALA A 25 15.55 8.77 25.57
N GLY A 26 15.72 8.92 24.26
CA GLY A 26 16.97 8.58 23.56
C GLY A 26 18.16 9.44 23.98
N VAL A 27 17.95 10.75 24.12
CA VAL A 27 18.97 11.68 24.65
C VAL A 27 19.33 11.33 26.09
N ALA A 28 18.34 11.00 26.92
CA ALA A 28 18.59 10.56 28.30
C ALA A 28 19.37 9.24 28.35
N THR A 29 19.09 8.29 27.43
CA THR A 29 19.82 7.03 27.31
C THR A 29 21.29 7.25 26.99
N LEU A 30 21.58 7.95 25.88
CA LEU A 30 22.95 8.19 25.42
C LEU A 30 23.66 9.24 26.26
N GLY A 31 22.93 10.21 26.82
CA GLY A 31 23.45 11.18 27.81
C GLY A 31 23.91 10.48 29.09
N SER A 32 23.14 9.49 29.57
CA SER A 32 23.57 8.66 30.71
C SER A 32 24.84 7.85 30.37
N ALA A 33 24.97 7.33 29.12
CA ALA A 33 26.17 6.63 28.69
C ALA A 33 27.39 7.56 28.58
N LEU A 34 27.21 8.77 28.05
CA LEU A 34 28.27 9.76 27.92
C LEU A 34 28.73 10.25 29.31
N ALA A 35 27.77 10.57 30.21
CA ALA A 35 28.03 10.96 31.59
C ALA A 35 28.71 9.84 32.38
N LEU A 36 28.29 8.57 32.16
CA LEU A 36 28.91 7.40 32.76
C LEU A 36 30.37 7.26 32.32
N ALA A 37 30.67 7.44 31.03
CA ALA A 37 32.05 7.39 30.52
C ALA A 37 32.93 8.49 31.12
N ALA A 38 32.42 9.73 31.15
CA ALA A 38 33.15 10.86 31.71
C ALA A 38 33.40 10.70 33.22
N LEU A 39 32.35 10.31 33.98
CA LEU A 39 32.47 10.11 35.42
C LEU A 39 33.34 8.90 35.79
N SER A 40 33.28 7.82 35.00
CA SER A 40 34.17 6.67 35.20
C SER A 40 35.63 7.02 34.93
N ALA A 41 35.90 7.78 33.86
CA ALA A 41 37.24 8.30 33.57
C ALA A 41 37.77 9.14 34.71
N TRP A 42 36.95 10.07 35.24
CA TRP A 42 37.27 10.90 36.40
C TRP A 42 37.52 10.04 37.64
N LEU A 43 36.63 9.11 37.94
CA LEU A 43 36.69 8.27 39.14
C LEU A 43 37.96 7.38 39.15
N ILE A 44 38.30 6.74 38.02
CA ILE A 44 39.47 5.87 37.90
C ILE A 44 40.76 6.68 38.17
N THR A 45 40.89 7.83 37.52
CA THR A 45 42.07 8.69 37.68
C THR A 45 42.12 9.37 39.05
N ARG A 46 40.98 9.72 39.64
CA ARG A 46 40.95 10.25 41.00
C ARG A 46 41.32 9.19 42.05
N ALA A 47 40.78 7.97 41.87
CA ALA A 47 41.10 6.84 42.76
C ALA A 47 42.60 6.48 42.74
N TRP A 48 43.29 6.62 41.59
CA TRP A 48 44.75 6.42 41.47
C TRP A 48 45.53 7.39 42.38
N GLN A 49 45.01 8.58 42.69
CA GLN A 49 45.63 9.54 43.61
C GLN A 49 45.44 9.18 45.09
N MET A 50 44.81 8.04 45.40
CA MET A 50 44.55 7.54 46.77
C MET A 50 43.88 8.55 47.71
N PRO A 51 42.79 9.26 47.33
CA PRO A 51 42.08 10.13 48.21
C PRO A 51 41.33 9.34 49.30
N PRO A 52 40.85 10.00 50.38
CA PRO A 52 39.97 9.35 51.32
C PRO A 52 38.75 8.71 50.64
N VAL A 53 38.36 7.51 51.07
CA VAL A 53 37.27 6.73 50.42
C VAL A 53 35.95 7.52 50.36
N LEU A 54 35.69 8.36 51.34
CA LEU A 54 34.48 9.21 51.40
C LEU A 54 34.40 10.19 50.22
N ASP A 55 35.52 10.68 49.71
CA ASP A 55 35.56 11.61 48.55
C ASP A 55 35.10 10.95 47.24
N LEU A 56 35.17 9.63 47.18
CA LEU A 56 34.75 8.85 45.99
C LEU A 56 33.33 8.31 46.09
N SER A 57 32.73 8.32 47.29
CA SER A 57 31.44 7.67 47.56
C SER A 57 30.30 8.18 46.66
N VAL A 58 30.19 9.49 46.50
CA VAL A 58 29.17 10.14 45.65
C VAL A 58 29.35 9.73 44.17
N ALA A 59 30.61 9.73 43.70
CA ALA A 59 30.88 9.34 42.29
C ALA A 59 30.56 7.87 42.05
N VAL A 60 30.86 6.97 43.00
CA VAL A 60 30.51 5.53 42.89
C VAL A 60 29.00 5.33 42.81
N VAL A 61 28.25 6.04 43.68
CA VAL A 61 26.78 5.97 43.64
C VAL A 61 26.24 6.52 42.31
N ALA A 62 26.78 7.64 41.82
CA ALA A 62 26.39 8.26 40.56
C ALA A 62 26.70 7.35 39.36
N VAL A 63 27.84 6.66 39.31
CA VAL A 63 28.16 5.65 38.26
C VAL A 63 27.11 4.54 38.26
N ARG A 64 26.73 4.01 39.42
CA ARG A 64 25.65 2.98 39.49
C ARG A 64 24.31 3.53 39.02
N ALA A 65 23.94 4.74 39.46
CA ALA A 65 22.69 5.39 39.06
C ALA A 65 22.63 5.63 37.54
N LEU A 66 23.72 6.11 36.92
CA LEU A 66 23.80 6.30 35.46
C LEU A 66 23.74 4.97 34.69
N GLY A 67 24.34 3.91 35.23
CA GLY A 67 24.25 2.57 34.61
C GLY A 67 22.80 2.04 34.60
N ILE A 68 22.06 2.20 35.71
CA ILE A 68 20.65 1.84 35.79
C ILE A 68 19.79 2.76 34.89
N ALA A 69 20.02 4.08 34.99
CA ALA A 69 19.29 5.07 34.19
C ALA A 69 19.40 4.81 32.69
N ARG A 70 20.60 4.47 32.18
CA ARG A 70 20.80 4.07 30.78
C ARG A 70 19.88 2.92 30.36
N GLY A 71 19.73 1.89 31.20
CA GLY A 71 18.86 0.75 30.91
C GLY A 71 17.37 1.12 30.90
N VAL A 72 16.95 1.88 31.91
CA VAL A 72 15.55 2.34 32.03
C VAL A 72 15.18 3.26 30.88
N PHE A 73 16.00 4.27 30.56
CA PHE A 73 15.70 5.20 29.47
C PHE A 73 15.75 4.51 28.11
N ARG A 74 16.61 3.52 27.89
CA ARG A 74 16.62 2.69 26.66
C ARG A 74 15.31 1.92 26.50
N TYR A 75 14.77 1.38 27.58
CA TYR A 75 13.47 0.71 27.56
C TYR A 75 12.35 1.69 27.20
N LEU A 76 12.31 2.84 27.85
CA LEU A 76 11.31 3.89 27.59
C LEU A 76 11.41 4.45 26.17
N GLU A 77 12.62 4.67 25.67
CA GLU A 77 12.88 5.09 24.28
C GLU A 77 12.31 4.10 23.28
N ARG A 78 12.62 2.81 23.44
CA ARG A 78 12.09 1.76 22.56
C ARG A 78 10.57 1.72 22.59
N LEU A 79 9.98 1.78 23.77
CA LEU A 79 8.52 1.76 23.91
C LEU A 79 7.87 2.96 23.22
N ALA A 80 8.38 4.17 23.46
CA ALA A 80 7.85 5.41 22.87
C ALA A 80 8.04 5.44 21.34
N THR A 81 9.19 4.97 20.85
CA THR A 81 9.53 4.94 19.43
C THR A 81 8.63 3.97 18.68
N HIS A 82 8.49 2.73 19.18
CA HIS A 82 7.64 1.73 18.52
C HIS A 82 6.14 2.07 18.62
N ASP A 83 5.65 2.60 19.77
CA ASP A 83 4.25 3.06 19.86
C ASP A 83 3.96 4.15 18.82
N THR A 84 4.89 5.09 18.65
CA THR A 84 4.77 6.18 17.66
C THR A 84 4.74 5.63 16.23
N ALA A 85 5.62 4.70 15.89
CA ALA A 85 5.70 4.11 14.56
C ALA A 85 4.47 3.26 14.23
N LEU A 86 4.04 2.37 15.15
CA LEU A 86 2.90 1.49 14.93
C LEU A 86 1.58 2.26 14.75
N ARG A 87 1.37 3.32 15.55
CA ARG A 87 0.20 4.20 15.35
C ARG A 87 0.26 4.92 14.01
N GLY A 88 1.45 5.40 13.64
CA GLY A 88 1.65 6.06 12.35
C GLY A 88 1.37 5.12 11.18
N THR A 89 1.88 3.90 11.18
CA THR A 89 1.60 2.92 10.11
C THR A 89 0.12 2.55 10.03
N THR A 90 -0.56 2.41 11.18
CA THR A 90 -2.02 2.17 11.21
C THR A 90 -2.78 3.34 10.60
N SER A 91 -2.42 4.59 10.94
CA SER A 91 -3.02 5.80 10.37
C SER A 91 -2.81 5.87 8.86
N ALA A 92 -1.58 5.65 8.40
CA ALA A 92 -1.25 5.65 6.97
C ALA A 92 -2.04 4.58 6.19
N ARG A 93 -2.10 3.34 6.70
CA ARG A 93 -2.89 2.27 6.08
C ARG A 93 -4.36 2.65 5.97
N THR A 94 -4.95 3.14 7.07
CA THR A 94 -6.35 3.56 7.08
C THR A 94 -6.62 4.67 6.06
N MET A 95 -5.73 5.64 5.97
CA MET A 95 -5.86 6.76 5.02
C MET A 95 -5.73 6.28 3.56
N ILE A 96 -4.76 5.39 3.26
CA ILE A 96 -4.60 4.82 1.93
C ILE A 96 -5.85 4.01 1.54
N TYR A 97 -6.36 3.15 2.43
CA TYR A 97 -7.58 2.38 2.15
C TYR A 97 -8.80 3.27 1.92
N ARG A 98 -8.98 4.33 2.71
CA ARG A 98 -10.05 5.31 2.50
C ARG A 98 -9.90 6.00 1.16
N ARG A 99 -8.72 6.50 0.82
CA ARG A 99 -8.46 7.13 -0.48
C ARG A 99 -8.75 6.21 -1.66
N LEU A 100 -8.42 4.92 -1.54
CA LEU A 100 -8.72 3.91 -2.56
C LEU A 100 -10.21 3.58 -2.64
N ALA A 101 -10.90 3.52 -1.49
CA ALA A 101 -12.33 3.22 -1.42
C ALA A 101 -13.21 4.39 -1.89
N ASP A 102 -12.83 5.62 -1.52
CA ASP A 102 -13.56 6.84 -1.85
C ASP A 102 -13.16 7.42 -3.23
N GLY A 103 -12.07 6.91 -3.82
CA GLY A 103 -11.53 7.36 -5.09
C GLY A 103 -12.40 7.01 -6.30
N ASP A 104 -11.92 7.35 -7.49
CA ASP A 104 -12.63 7.04 -8.74
C ASP A 104 -12.70 5.51 -8.97
N PRO A 105 -13.90 4.91 -9.08
CA PRO A 105 -14.08 3.50 -9.36
C PRO A 105 -13.34 3.02 -10.62
N ALA A 106 -13.21 3.88 -11.63
CA ALA A 106 -12.48 3.61 -12.86
C ALA A 106 -10.97 3.44 -12.60
N ALA A 107 -10.40 4.22 -11.71
CA ALA A 107 -9.00 4.14 -11.34
C ALA A 107 -8.71 2.85 -10.55
N ALA A 108 -9.61 2.46 -9.65
CA ALA A 108 -9.49 1.25 -8.85
C ALA A 108 -9.50 -0.03 -9.71
N ALA A 109 -10.32 -0.08 -10.76
CA ALA A 109 -10.42 -1.22 -11.67
C ALA A 109 -9.12 -1.48 -12.46
N GLY A 110 -8.28 -0.45 -12.67
CA GLY A 110 -6.98 -0.58 -13.36
C GLY A 110 -5.82 -1.04 -12.48
N LEU A 111 -6.01 -1.24 -11.16
CA LEU A 111 -4.94 -1.58 -10.22
C LEU A 111 -4.76 -3.09 -10.09
N ARG A 112 -3.51 -3.56 -10.26
CA ARG A 112 -3.17 -4.97 -10.05
C ARG A 112 -3.20 -5.30 -8.54
N ARG A 113 -3.86 -6.40 -8.17
CA ARG A 113 -4.00 -6.84 -6.76
C ARG A 113 -2.66 -7.00 -6.04
N GLY A 114 -1.65 -7.54 -6.72
CA GLY A 114 -0.30 -7.70 -6.17
C GLY A 114 0.36 -6.36 -5.82
N ASP A 115 0.19 -5.36 -6.66
CA ASP A 115 0.68 -3.99 -6.43
C ASP A 115 0.02 -3.35 -5.19
N LEU A 116 -1.29 -3.51 -5.03
CA LEU A 116 -2.01 -3.01 -3.86
C LEU A 116 -1.48 -3.61 -2.55
N LEU A 117 -1.31 -4.94 -2.52
CA LEU A 117 -0.80 -5.65 -1.33
C LEU A 117 0.63 -5.20 -0.97
N ALA A 118 1.52 -5.10 -1.95
CA ALA A 118 2.90 -4.66 -1.73
C ALA A 118 2.96 -3.22 -1.20
N ARG A 119 2.15 -2.32 -1.77
CA ARG A 119 2.17 -0.89 -1.42
C ARG A 119 1.49 -0.59 -0.08
N THR A 120 0.40 -1.28 0.26
CA THR A 120 -0.27 -1.13 1.56
C THR A 120 0.42 -1.91 2.69
N GLY A 121 1.24 -2.91 2.36
CA GLY A 121 2.06 -3.68 3.29
C GLY A 121 3.47 -3.11 3.43
N ALA A 122 4.41 -3.66 2.64
CA ALA A 122 5.85 -3.40 2.77
C ALA A 122 6.24 -1.91 2.61
N ASP A 123 5.58 -1.16 1.71
CA ASP A 123 5.90 0.25 1.51
C ASP A 123 5.46 1.11 2.71
N VAL A 124 4.30 0.82 3.33
CA VAL A 124 3.88 1.51 4.57
C VAL A 124 4.77 1.14 5.75
N ASP A 125 5.23 -0.12 5.84
CA ASP A 125 6.17 -0.54 6.87
C ASP A 125 7.52 0.18 6.71
N ALA A 126 7.99 0.39 5.47
CA ALA A 126 9.19 1.18 5.20
C ALA A 126 9.05 2.66 5.63
N LEU A 127 7.84 3.25 5.53
CA LEU A 127 7.57 4.58 6.09
C LEU A 127 7.61 4.58 7.62
N GLY A 128 7.06 3.54 8.28
CA GLY A 128 7.12 3.39 9.73
C GLY A 128 8.57 3.24 10.23
N ASP A 129 9.38 2.49 9.50
CA ASP A 129 10.80 2.29 9.79
C ASP A 129 11.61 3.61 9.77
N VAL A 130 11.19 4.61 9.01
CA VAL A 130 11.82 5.95 9.04
C VAL A 130 11.74 6.58 10.42
N VAL A 131 10.62 6.42 11.13
CA VAL A 131 10.46 6.98 12.48
C VAL A 131 11.44 6.32 13.44
N VAL A 132 11.50 4.98 13.42
CA VAL A 132 12.30 4.17 14.35
C VAL A 132 13.80 4.24 14.02
N ARG A 133 14.14 4.14 12.74
CA ARG A 133 15.54 3.94 12.30
C ARG A 133 16.20 5.20 11.77
N ALA A 134 15.45 6.27 11.47
CA ALA A 134 16.04 7.48 10.93
C ALA A 134 15.66 8.74 11.74
N LEU A 135 14.40 9.11 11.83
CA LEU A 135 13.97 10.40 12.39
C LEU A 135 14.44 10.58 13.86
N ILE A 136 14.09 9.62 14.71
CA ILE A 136 14.44 9.68 16.14
C ILE A 136 15.95 9.53 16.34
N PRO A 137 16.65 8.52 15.76
CA PRO A 137 18.11 8.41 15.91
C PRO A 137 18.89 9.61 15.39
N ILE A 138 18.49 10.21 14.26
CA ILE A 138 19.16 11.41 13.72
C ILE A 138 19.02 12.58 14.70
N ALA A 139 17.83 12.80 15.26
CA ALA A 139 17.60 13.87 16.22
C ALA A 139 18.41 13.65 17.50
N VAL A 140 18.41 12.43 18.04
CA VAL A 140 19.21 12.06 19.22
C VAL A 140 20.70 12.23 18.94
N ALA A 141 21.23 11.75 17.81
CA ALA A 141 22.63 11.87 17.43
C ALA A 141 23.07 13.34 17.30
N ALA A 142 22.23 14.21 16.73
CA ALA A 142 22.53 15.63 16.62
C ALA A 142 22.69 16.29 18.01
N VAL A 143 21.77 16.02 18.93
CA VAL A 143 21.84 16.55 20.30
C VAL A 143 23.08 16.02 21.03
N MET A 144 23.35 14.71 20.90
CA MET A 144 24.48 14.08 21.58
C MET A 144 25.83 14.51 21.02
N ALA A 145 25.92 14.74 19.70
CA ALA A 145 27.14 15.28 19.08
C ALA A 145 27.46 16.68 19.64
N VAL A 146 26.45 17.56 19.72
CA VAL A 146 26.62 18.89 20.32
C VAL A 146 27.04 18.79 21.79
N ALA A 147 26.38 17.91 22.56
CA ALA A 147 26.71 17.72 23.98
C ALA A 147 28.14 17.18 24.18
N ALA A 148 28.58 16.19 23.40
CA ALA A 148 29.92 15.61 23.49
C ALA A 148 31.01 16.61 23.09
N VAL A 149 30.84 17.33 21.97
CA VAL A 149 31.76 18.38 21.53
C VAL A 149 31.81 19.51 22.55
N GLY A 150 30.65 19.95 23.07
CA GLY A 150 30.58 20.99 24.12
C GLY A 150 31.29 20.57 25.39
N LEU A 151 31.13 19.32 25.84
CA LEU A 151 31.85 18.80 27.02
C LEU A 151 33.39 18.81 26.82
N LEU A 152 33.86 18.37 25.63
CA LEU A 152 35.29 18.40 25.34
C LEU A 152 35.84 19.82 25.18
N ALA A 153 35.05 20.75 24.65
CA ALA A 153 35.45 22.15 24.49
C ALA A 153 35.75 22.85 25.82
N LEU A 154 35.08 22.43 26.88
CA LEU A 154 35.36 22.92 28.24
C LEU A 154 36.74 22.45 28.78
N ILE A 155 37.30 21.35 28.20
CA ILE A 155 38.57 20.77 28.64
C ILE A 155 39.68 21.20 27.67
N SER A 156 39.46 21.02 26.36
CA SER A 156 40.40 21.34 25.31
C SER A 156 39.68 21.70 24.00
N PRO A 157 39.71 22.95 23.54
CA PRO A 157 39.13 23.33 22.26
C PRO A 157 39.71 22.55 21.07
N ALA A 158 41.01 22.23 21.09
CA ALA A 158 41.67 21.43 20.07
C ALA A 158 41.12 19.99 20.03
N GLY A 159 40.97 19.37 21.22
CA GLY A 159 40.34 18.04 21.33
C GLY A 159 38.88 18.02 20.88
N ALA A 160 38.12 19.07 21.19
CA ALA A 160 36.75 19.25 20.74
C ALA A 160 36.66 19.38 19.21
N LEU A 161 37.60 20.09 18.57
CA LEU A 161 37.66 20.21 17.10
C LEU A 161 37.93 18.87 16.44
N VAL A 162 38.89 18.10 16.96
CA VAL A 162 39.18 16.74 16.46
C VAL A 162 37.95 15.86 16.57
N LEU A 163 37.25 15.86 17.71
CA LEU A 163 36.02 15.11 17.90
C LEU A 163 34.92 15.59 16.93
N ALA A 164 34.73 16.90 16.76
CA ALA A 164 33.72 17.44 15.88
C ALA A 164 33.93 17.01 14.43
N VAL A 165 35.18 17.05 13.92
CA VAL A 165 35.51 16.58 12.56
C VAL A 165 35.28 15.07 12.45
N ALA A 166 35.70 14.29 13.43
CA ALA A 166 35.52 12.84 13.44
C ALA A 166 34.01 12.44 13.52
N LEU A 167 33.22 13.15 14.32
CA LEU A 167 31.76 12.97 14.35
C LEU A 167 31.07 13.41 13.05
N ALA A 168 31.60 14.44 12.37
CA ALA A 168 31.10 14.82 11.05
C ALA A 168 31.38 13.74 9.99
N VAL A 169 32.54 13.10 10.03
CA VAL A 169 32.86 11.96 9.15
C VAL A 169 31.92 10.78 9.43
N SER A 170 31.75 10.39 10.67
CA SER A 170 30.88 9.28 11.06
C SER A 170 29.37 9.61 10.91
N GLY A 171 28.96 10.85 11.19
CA GLY A 171 27.57 11.27 11.26
C GLY A 171 27.00 11.85 9.96
N VAL A 172 27.87 12.28 9.01
CA VAL A 172 27.44 12.88 7.73
C VAL A 172 28.03 12.11 6.55
N PHE A 173 29.37 11.95 6.49
CA PHE A 173 30.01 11.33 5.34
C PHE A 173 29.70 9.83 5.22
N ALA A 174 29.80 9.07 6.30
CA ALA A 174 29.47 7.64 6.29
C ALA A 174 27.98 7.37 5.95
N PRO A 175 26.99 8.06 6.53
CA PRO A 175 25.59 7.97 6.12
C PRO A 175 25.33 8.38 4.66
N TRP A 176 25.99 9.44 4.17
CA TRP A 176 25.89 9.84 2.77
C TRP A 176 26.35 8.74 1.82
N LEU A 177 27.48 8.09 2.14
CA LEU A 177 28.03 7.00 1.35
C LEU A 177 27.12 5.76 1.41
N SER A 178 26.55 5.45 2.59
CA SER A 178 25.56 4.39 2.76
C SER A 178 24.27 4.65 1.98
N ALA A 179 23.78 5.89 1.96
CA ALA A 179 22.61 6.27 1.16
C ALA A 179 22.90 6.16 -0.34
N ARG A 180 24.13 6.45 -0.79
CA ARG A 180 24.56 6.27 -2.18
C ARG A 180 24.58 4.79 -2.57
N ALA A 181 25.16 3.95 -1.72
CA ALA A 181 25.18 2.49 -1.91
C ALA A 181 23.76 1.92 -1.97
N ALA A 182 22.90 2.31 -1.04
CA ALA A 182 21.51 1.86 -1.01
C ALA A 182 20.72 2.27 -2.27
N ARG A 183 20.92 3.48 -2.78
CA ARG A 183 20.28 3.91 -4.03
C ARG A 183 20.71 3.08 -5.22
N MET A 184 22.01 2.79 -5.34
CA MET A 184 22.53 1.95 -6.42
C MET A 184 21.96 0.53 -6.34
N ALA A 185 21.94 -0.06 -5.15
CA ALA A 185 21.39 -1.39 -4.94
C ALA A 185 19.87 -1.43 -5.23
N GLU A 186 19.10 -0.52 -4.67
CA GLU A 186 17.63 -0.55 -4.81
C GLU A 186 17.15 -0.25 -6.24
N SER A 187 17.80 0.65 -6.99
CA SER A 187 17.36 1.00 -8.35
C SER A 187 17.65 -0.12 -9.37
N GLU A 188 18.79 -0.79 -9.26
CA GLU A 188 19.19 -1.83 -10.22
C GLU A 188 18.69 -3.21 -9.79
N SER A 189 18.76 -3.53 -8.49
CA SER A 189 18.34 -4.84 -7.97
C SER A 189 16.82 -5.01 -7.93
N ALA A 190 16.04 -3.94 -7.71
CA ALA A 190 14.57 -4.05 -7.62
C ALA A 190 13.94 -4.50 -8.93
N SER A 191 14.37 -3.94 -10.07
CA SER A 191 13.87 -4.34 -11.39
C SER A 191 14.28 -5.76 -11.76
N ALA A 192 15.51 -6.14 -11.46
CA ALA A 192 16.02 -7.49 -11.70
C ALA A 192 15.32 -8.54 -10.81
N THR A 193 15.07 -8.21 -9.54
CA THR A 193 14.34 -9.08 -8.62
C THR A 193 12.86 -9.21 -9.02
N ALA A 194 12.24 -8.14 -9.50
CA ALA A 194 10.87 -8.19 -10.02
C ALA A 194 10.77 -9.09 -11.24
N LEU A 195 11.71 -8.95 -12.20
CA LEU A 195 11.80 -9.79 -13.39
C LEU A 195 12.05 -11.26 -13.02
N PHE A 196 12.97 -11.53 -12.10
CA PHE A 196 13.19 -12.88 -11.57
C PHE A 196 11.90 -13.48 -10.99
N SER A 197 11.20 -12.72 -10.14
CA SER A 197 9.97 -13.20 -9.50
C SER A 197 8.85 -13.46 -10.53
N GLU A 198 8.68 -12.58 -11.51
CA GLU A 198 7.70 -12.73 -12.59
C GLU A 198 8.01 -13.98 -13.43
N THR A 199 9.27 -14.15 -13.81
CA THR A 199 9.72 -15.27 -14.65
C THR A 199 9.64 -16.59 -13.87
N ALA A 200 10.01 -16.60 -12.59
CA ALA A 200 9.95 -17.79 -11.74
C ALA A 200 8.49 -18.22 -11.49
N VAL A 201 7.59 -17.27 -11.20
CA VAL A 201 6.14 -17.56 -11.05
C VAL A 201 5.57 -18.10 -12.36
N THR A 202 5.91 -17.49 -13.49
CA THR A 202 5.49 -17.97 -14.83
C THR A 202 5.97 -19.41 -15.08
N ALA A 203 7.23 -19.71 -14.73
CA ALA A 203 7.76 -21.06 -14.87
C ALA A 203 7.04 -22.08 -13.99
N LEU A 204 6.61 -21.69 -12.76
CA LEU A 204 5.90 -22.58 -11.83
C LEU A 204 4.43 -22.77 -12.25
N ASP A 205 3.73 -21.71 -12.56
CA ASP A 205 2.29 -21.73 -12.87
C ASP A 205 2.02 -22.42 -14.23
N HIS A 206 2.94 -22.26 -15.20
CA HIS A 206 2.81 -22.79 -16.55
C HIS A 206 3.84 -23.89 -16.90
N ALA A 207 4.41 -24.56 -15.87
CA ALA A 207 5.48 -25.55 -16.06
C ALA A 207 5.12 -26.67 -17.05
N ALA A 208 3.89 -27.17 -16.99
CA ALA A 208 3.43 -28.23 -17.88
C ALA A 208 3.34 -27.73 -19.33
N GLU A 209 2.79 -26.56 -19.54
CA GLU A 209 2.59 -25.92 -20.83
C GLU A 209 3.93 -25.55 -21.49
N LEU A 210 4.82 -24.92 -20.71
CA LEU A 210 6.18 -24.58 -21.15
C LEU A 210 7.01 -25.82 -21.49
N ARG A 211 6.84 -26.93 -20.75
CA ARG A 211 7.52 -28.20 -21.06
C ARG A 211 7.03 -28.80 -22.36
N VAL A 212 5.73 -28.80 -22.61
CA VAL A 212 5.15 -29.27 -23.88
C VAL A 212 5.60 -28.38 -25.04
N ALA A 213 5.70 -27.07 -24.81
CA ALA A 213 6.19 -26.12 -25.81
C ALA A 213 7.71 -26.15 -26.01
N GLY A 214 8.48 -26.91 -25.20
CA GLY A 214 9.95 -26.98 -25.27
C GLY A 214 10.64 -25.68 -24.82
N ARG A 215 9.97 -24.80 -24.08
CA ARG A 215 10.45 -23.46 -23.70
C ARG A 215 10.76 -23.27 -22.22
N LEU A 216 10.64 -24.32 -21.41
CA LEU A 216 10.88 -24.22 -19.98
C LEU A 216 12.31 -23.77 -19.66
N ASP A 217 13.31 -24.32 -20.35
CA ASP A 217 14.72 -23.98 -20.14
C ASP A 217 15.03 -22.52 -20.52
N ASP A 218 14.38 -21.99 -21.56
CA ASP A 218 14.51 -20.56 -21.93
C ASP A 218 14.00 -19.64 -20.81
N VAL A 219 12.84 -19.98 -20.21
CA VAL A 219 12.24 -19.21 -19.13
C VAL A 219 13.08 -19.31 -17.86
N LEU A 220 13.59 -20.51 -17.52
CA LEU A 220 14.49 -20.69 -16.38
C LEU A 220 15.81 -19.94 -16.57
N GLY A 221 16.39 -19.98 -17.79
CA GLY A 221 17.59 -19.21 -18.13
C GLY A 221 17.37 -17.70 -18.00
N GLY A 222 16.19 -17.20 -18.36
CA GLY A 222 15.81 -15.80 -18.13
C GLY A 222 15.73 -15.43 -16.64
N ALA A 223 15.18 -16.32 -15.83
CA ALA A 223 15.15 -16.13 -14.37
C ALA A 223 16.57 -16.13 -13.77
N GLU A 224 17.41 -17.07 -14.18
CA GLU A 224 18.81 -17.15 -13.73
C GLU A 224 19.58 -15.88 -14.10
N GLN A 225 19.44 -15.39 -15.32
CA GLN A 225 20.06 -14.15 -15.77
C GLN A 225 19.59 -12.95 -14.93
N ALA A 226 18.31 -12.83 -14.68
CA ALA A 226 17.76 -11.77 -13.83
C ALA A 226 18.32 -11.83 -12.39
N ASN A 227 18.45 -13.04 -11.83
CA ASN A 227 19.09 -13.24 -10.52
C ASN A 227 20.56 -12.82 -10.52
N HIS A 228 21.32 -13.18 -11.56
CA HIS A 228 22.72 -12.75 -11.71
C HIS A 228 22.83 -11.21 -11.81
N ASP A 229 21.91 -10.56 -12.49
CA ASP A 229 21.90 -9.11 -12.59
C ASP A 229 21.60 -8.43 -11.25
N ALA A 230 20.68 -9.00 -10.45
CA ALA A 230 20.41 -8.54 -9.09
C ALA A 230 21.63 -8.69 -8.17
N VAL A 231 22.33 -9.83 -8.24
CA VAL A 231 23.56 -10.05 -7.47
C VAL A 231 24.66 -9.06 -7.88
N ARG A 232 24.88 -8.86 -9.18
CA ARG A 232 25.88 -7.89 -9.69
C ARG A 232 25.57 -6.45 -9.24
N ALA A 233 24.30 -6.06 -9.20
CA ALA A 233 23.89 -4.76 -8.69
C ALA A 233 24.25 -4.59 -7.21
N THR A 234 24.00 -5.63 -6.41
CA THR A 234 24.35 -5.67 -4.99
C THR A 234 25.87 -5.62 -4.78
N ASP A 235 26.64 -6.36 -5.59
CA ASP A 235 28.11 -6.37 -5.52
C ASP A 235 28.71 -4.99 -5.82
N ARG A 236 28.21 -4.28 -6.84
CA ARG A 236 28.67 -2.91 -7.14
C ARG A 236 28.39 -1.95 -5.99
N ALA A 237 27.27 -2.12 -5.28
CA ALA A 237 26.91 -1.32 -4.11
C ALA A 237 27.74 -1.68 -2.86
N SER A 238 28.40 -2.86 -2.84
CA SER A 238 29.17 -3.34 -1.68
C SER A 238 30.42 -2.48 -1.42
N VAL A 239 31.06 -1.96 -2.46
CA VAL A 239 32.28 -1.14 -2.32
C VAL A 239 31.99 0.16 -1.54
N PRO A 240 31.06 1.04 -1.96
CA PRO A 240 30.75 2.23 -1.16
C PRO A 240 30.16 1.88 0.22
N ALA A 241 29.46 0.74 0.37
CA ALA A 241 28.98 0.27 1.66
C ALA A 241 30.14 -0.12 2.60
N ALA A 242 31.17 -0.79 2.07
CA ALA A 242 32.37 -1.15 2.85
C ALA A 242 33.13 0.09 3.34
N PHE A 243 33.31 1.10 2.48
CA PHE A 243 33.90 2.38 2.90
C PHE A 243 33.06 3.11 3.96
N ALA A 244 31.75 3.09 3.83
CA ALA A 244 30.86 3.65 4.84
C ALA A 244 31.00 2.90 6.19
N ALA A 245 31.08 1.58 6.17
CA ALA A 245 31.26 0.76 7.36
C ALA A 245 32.62 1.01 8.03
N ALA A 246 33.69 1.23 7.26
CA ALA A 246 35.04 1.52 7.78
C ALA A 246 35.16 2.96 8.34
N ALA A 247 34.36 3.91 7.87
CA ALA A 247 34.48 5.32 8.23
C ALA A 247 34.32 5.58 9.74
N THR A 248 33.35 4.93 10.39
CA THR A 248 33.10 5.12 11.83
C THR A 248 34.24 4.56 12.71
N PRO A 249 34.71 3.32 12.55
CA PRO A 249 35.90 2.82 13.29
C PRO A 249 37.14 3.67 13.10
N LEU A 250 37.41 4.13 11.86
CA LEU A 250 38.52 5.03 11.58
C LEU A 250 38.37 6.38 12.30
N ALA A 251 37.19 6.97 12.27
CA ALA A 251 36.88 8.22 12.95
C ALA A 251 37.09 8.10 14.47
N ILE A 252 36.67 6.97 15.07
CA ILE A 252 36.91 6.65 16.49
C ILE A 252 38.43 6.62 16.74
N GLY A 253 39.20 5.83 15.95
CA GLY A 253 40.65 5.69 16.11
C GLY A 253 41.38 7.03 16.01
N VAL A 254 41.05 7.83 14.99
CA VAL A 254 41.63 9.17 14.79
C VAL A 254 41.27 10.11 15.93
N SER A 255 40.04 10.06 16.39
CA SER A 255 39.59 10.93 17.49
C SER A 255 40.27 10.60 18.81
N VAL A 256 40.39 9.30 19.17
CA VAL A 256 41.03 8.85 20.40
C VAL A 256 42.54 9.13 20.34
N LEU A 257 43.20 8.82 19.23
CA LEU A 257 44.64 9.08 19.07
C LEU A 257 44.94 10.57 19.08
N GLY A 258 44.13 11.39 18.38
CA GLY A 258 44.25 12.84 18.38
C GLY A 258 44.05 13.43 19.77
N ALA A 259 43.04 12.97 20.51
CA ALA A 259 42.79 13.37 21.90
C ALA A 259 43.96 12.99 22.83
N LEU A 260 44.54 11.79 22.62
CA LEU A 260 45.68 11.34 23.41
C LEU A 260 46.91 12.20 23.12
N LEU A 261 47.26 12.46 21.85
CA LEU A 261 48.41 13.31 21.50
C LEU A 261 48.26 14.73 22.02
N ILE A 262 47.07 15.35 21.84
CA ILE A 262 46.76 16.66 22.39
C ILE A 262 46.87 16.63 23.93
N GLY A 263 46.32 15.60 24.55
CA GLY A 263 46.30 15.44 25.98
C GLY A 263 47.71 15.33 26.58
N ILE A 264 48.60 14.52 25.93
CA ILE A 264 50.01 14.39 26.37
C ILE A 264 50.74 15.73 26.26
N THR A 265 50.55 16.47 25.18
CA THR A 265 51.20 17.78 25.00
C THR A 265 50.75 18.81 26.04
N LEU A 266 49.46 18.81 26.38
CA LEU A 266 48.86 19.72 27.36
C LEU A 266 49.14 19.28 28.82
N TYR A 267 49.39 18.00 29.05
CA TYR A 267 49.78 17.47 30.34
C TYR A 267 51.25 17.81 30.64
N GLY A 268 52.12 17.74 29.61
CA GLY A 268 53.52 18.11 29.71
C GLY A 268 54.38 17.17 30.58
N PRO A 269 55.71 17.39 30.65
CA PRO A 269 56.62 16.63 31.50
C PRO A 269 56.36 16.85 32.98
N ASP A 270 55.84 18.03 33.36
CA ASP A 270 55.55 18.42 34.73
C ASP A 270 54.07 18.21 35.07
N GLY A 271 53.48 17.16 34.63
CA GLY A 271 52.05 16.84 34.76
C GLY A 271 51.52 17.06 36.17
N GLY A 272 50.44 17.86 36.26
CA GLY A 272 49.86 18.28 37.55
C GLY A 272 50.42 19.55 38.15
N ALA A 273 51.40 20.22 37.49
CA ALA A 273 51.86 21.55 37.88
C ALA A 273 50.73 22.62 37.72
N PRO A 274 50.78 23.74 38.45
CA PRO A 274 49.81 24.81 38.24
C PRO A 274 49.81 25.32 36.80
N GLY A 275 48.66 25.22 36.13
CA GLY A 275 48.43 25.59 34.74
C GLY A 275 48.52 24.43 33.71
N ALA A 276 48.97 23.23 34.10
CA ALA A 276 48.95 22.04 33.25
C ALA A 276 47.57 21.33 33.32
N MET A 277 47.30 20.48 32.34
CA MET A 277 46.07 19.64 32.32
C MET A 277 46.08 18.66 33.50
N THR A 278 44.94 18.51 34.19
CA THR A 278 44.84 17.53 35.28
C THR A 278 44.77 16.09 34.75
N PRO A 279 45.19 15.06 35.49
CA PRO A 279 45.04 13.67 35.09
C PRO A 279 43.57 13.27 34.78
N MET A 280 42.63 13.84 35.55
CA MET A 280 41.19 13.62 35.37
C MET A 280 40.71 14.18 34.02
N SER A 281 41.12 15.41 33.69
CA SER A 281 40.79 16.04 32.40
C SER A 281 41.40 15.26 31.21
N LEU A 282 42.62 14.76 31.34
CA LEU A 282 43.25 13.91 30.34
C LEU A 282 42.46 12.63 30.12
N ALA A 283 42.05 11.94 31.18
CA ALA A 283 41.29 10.71 31.07
C ALA A 283 39.91 10.94 30.40
N ILE A 284 39.22 12.03 30.75
CA ILE A 284 37.95 12.42 30.14
C ILE A 284 38.16 12.73 28.66
N LEU A 285 39.20 13.49 28.30
CA LEU A 285 39.53 13.87 26.94
C LEU A 285 39.73 12.65 26.02
N VAL A 286 40.35 11.58 26.53
CA VAL A 286 40.66 10.36 25.79
C VAL A 286 39.45 9.39 25.76
N LEU A 287 38.68 9.25 26.86
CA LEU A 287 37.66 8.21 26.96
C LEU A 287 36.26 8.67 26.52
N VAL A 288 35.91 9.95 26.62
CA VAL A 288 34.62 10.49 26.20
C VAL A 288 34.34 10.30 24.68
N PRO A 289 35.32 10.47 23.78
CA PRO A 289 35.12 10.17 22.36
C PRO A 289 34.57 8.78 22.09
N LEU A 290 35.00 7.74 22.79
CA LEU A 290 34.49 6.38 22.62
C LEU A 290 32.96 6.29 22.84
N ALA A 291 32.45 6.97 23.87
CA ALA A 291 31.01 7.01 24.15
C ALA A 291 30.24 7.93 23.16
N ALA A 292 30.88 9.00 22.67
CA ALA A 292 30.26 9.94 21.75
C ALA A 292 29.83 9.30 20.42
N PHE A 293 30.63 8.34 19.90
CA PHE A 293 30.34 7.66 18.66
C PHE A 293 29.19 6.65 18.73
N GLU A 294 28.73 6.27 19.93
CA GLU A 294 27.54 5.42 20.07
C GLU A 294 26.31 6.05 19.39
N ALA A 295 26.19 7.37 19.45
CA ALA A 295 25.10 8.12 18.83
C ALA A 295 25.16 8.13 17.29
N THR A 296 26.36 8.19 16.70
CA THR A 296 26.55 8.29 15.25
C THR A 296 26.64 6.92 14.56
N GLY A 297 26.96 5.87 15.29
CA GLY A 297 27.10 4.51 14.75
C GLY A 297 25.84 3.95 14.08
N VAL A 298 24.66 4.44 14.44
CA VAL A 298 23.37 4.02 13.85
C VAL A 298 22.99 4.83 12.59
N LEU A 299 23.67 5.95 12.30
CA LEU A 299 23.30 6.87 11.22
C LEU A 299 23.51 6.30 9.80
N PRO A 300 24.50 5.44 9.50
CA PRO A 300 24.58 4.75 8.22
C PRO A 300 23.33 3.92 7.91
N ALA A 301 22.82 3.15 8.89
CA ALA A 301 21.57 2.39 8.74
C ALA A 301 20.35 3.33 8.63
N ALA A 302 20.33 4.45 9.34
CA ALA A 302 19.31 5.48 9.23
C ALA A 302 19.23 6.06 7.80
N ALA A 303 20.38 6.29 7.16
CA ALA A 303 20.44 6.78 5.78
C ALA A 303 19.91 5.77 4.75
N VAL A 304 20.15 4.48 4.97
CA VAL A 304 19.57 3.39 4.16
C VAL A 304 18.05 3.35 4.33
N ALA A 305 17.55 3.36 5.58
CA ALA A 305 16.11 3.38 5.87
C ALA A 305 15.42 4.60 5.23
N LEU A 306 16.03 5.78 5.32
CA LEU A 306 15.54 7.00 4.70
C LEU A 306 15.48 6.88 3.16
N THR A 307 16.44 6.22 2.55
CA THR A 307 16.49 6.00 1.09
C THR A 307 15.36 5.07 0.65
N ARG A 308 15.17 3.94 1.34
CA ARG A 308 14.07 2.99 1.08
C ARG A 308 12.71 3.64 1.24
N ALA A 309 12.52 4.40 2.30
CA ALA A 309 11.27 5.08 2.54
C ALA A 309 10.96 6.17 1.50
N ARG A 310 11.98 6.82 0.90
CA ARG A 310 11.76 7.74 -0.23
C ARG A 310 11.20 7.03 -1.44
N ILE A 311 11.72 5.85 -1.76
CA ILE A 311 11.24 5.04 -2.87
C ILE A 311 9.82 4.55 -2.59
N ALA A 312 9.56 4.04 -1.38
CA ALA A 312 8.23 3.64 -0.94
C ALA A 312 7.22 4.80 -0.98
N ALA A 313 7.63 5.98 -0.53
CA ALA A 313 6.82 7.20 -0.57
C ALA A 313 6.37 7.54 -2.00
N GLY A 314 7.28 7.50 -2.97
CA GLY A 314 6.94 7.74 -4.38
C GLY A 314 5.90 6.74 -4.90
N ARG A 315 6.05 5.45 -4.55
CA ARG A 315 5.09 4.40 -4.95
C ARG A 315 3.72 4.58 -4.30
N ILE A 316 3.68 4.91 -3.01
CA ILE A 316 2.42 5.16 -2.28
C ILE A 316 1.71 6.39 -2.84
N LEU A 317 2.43 7.50 -3.05
CA LEU A 317 1.85 8.71 -3.62
C LEU A 317 1.32 8.46 -5.03
N ALA A 318 2.06 7.76 -5.89
CA ALA A 318 1.60 7.37 -7.21
C ALA A 318 0.35 6.47 -7.18
N LEU A 319 0.20 5.64 -6.14
CA LEU A 319 -1.03 4.85 -5.94
C LEU A 319 -2.20 5.74 -5.52
N VAL A 320 -1.98 6.64 -4.58
CA VAL A 320 -3.00 7.59 -4.09
C VAL A 320 -3.43 8.55 -5.20
N ASP A 321 -2.48 9.04 -5.99
CA ASP A 321 -2.76 9.92 -7.14
C ASP A 321 -3.57 9.19 -8.24
N ARG A 322 -3.27 7.90 -8.48
CA ARG A 322 -4.05 7.08 -9.41
C ARG A 322 -5.46 6.79 -8.93
N ALA A 323 -5.68 6.70 -7.61
CA ALA A 323 -7.02 6.55 -7.06
C ALA A 323 -7.93 7.74 -7.39
N GLY A 324 -7.32 8.88 -7.79
CA GLY A 324 -8.03 10.10 -8.08
C GLY A 324 -8.65 10.75 -6.85
N ASP A 325 -9.19 11.94 -7.05
CA ASP A 325 -9.98 12.57 -6.01
C ASP A 325 -11.38 11.95 -5.97
N PRO A 326 -11.99 11.83 -4.80
CA PRO A 326 -13.38 11.43 -4.69
C PRO A 326 -14.24 12.32 -5.59
N ARG A 327 -15.10 11.72 -6.39
CA ARG A 327 -16.06 12.51 -7.14
C ARG A 327 -16.94 13.29 -6.14
N PRO A 328 -17.24 14.56 -6.41
CA PRO A 328 -18.21 15.27 -5.58
C PRO A 328 -19.51 14.47 -5.51
N ASP A 329 -19.94 14.14 -4.31
CA ASP A 329 -21.19 13.44 -4.12
C ASP A 329 -22.35 14.40 -4.41
N GLY A 330 -23.33 13.95 -5.17
CA GLY A 330 -24.52 14.73 -5.44
C GLY A 330 -25.37 14.88 -4.18
N THR A 331 -26.42 15.68 -4.28
CA THR A 331 -27.34 15.93 -3.16
C THR A 331 -28.72 15.34 -3.37
N GLU A 332 -29.02 14.90 -4.58
CA GLU A 332 -30.35 14.39 -4.93
C GLU A 332 -30.48 12.90 -4.58
N VAL A 333 -31.68 12.50 -4.24
CA VAL A 333 -32.07 11.11 -3.93
C VAL A 333 -33.01 10.63 -5.03
N PRO A 334 -32.78 9.46 -5.66
CA PRO A 334 -33.68 8.93 -6.66
C PRO A 334 -35.05 8.65 -6.06
N ALA A 335 -36.08 9.22 -6.64
CA ALA A 335 -37.47 9.03 -6.21
C ALA A 335 -38.38 8.39 -7.28
N GLY A 336 -37.86 8.32 -8.52
CA GLY A 336 -38.61 7.83 -9.66
C GLY A 336 -38.52 6.32 -9.89
N PRO A 337 -39.16 5.81 -10.96
CA PRO A 337 -39.19 4.39 -11.29
C PRO A 337 -37.90 3.87 -11.92
N GLY A 338 -36.89 4.73 -12.20
CA GLY A 338 -35.60 4.34 -12.81
C GLY A 338 -35.63 4.41 -14.33
N HIS A 339 -36.24 5.44 -14.92
CA HIS A 339 -36.17 5.69 -16.36
C HIS A 339 -34.78 6.22 -16.75
N VAL A 340 -34.00 5.42 -17.44
CA VAL A 340 -32.62 5.77 -17.81
C VAL A 340 -32.58 6.24 -19.26
N VAL A 341 -32.08 7.47 -19.46
CA VAL A 341 -31.95 8.08 -20.79
C VAL A 341 -30.52 8.54 -21.02
N ALA A 342 -29.93 8.10 -22.12
CA ALA A 342 -28.64 8.59 -22.61
C ALA A 342 -28.86 9.39 -23.90
N ARG A 343 -28.17 10.55 -24.01
CA ARG A 343 -28.23 11.42 -25.19
C ARG A 343 -26.82 11.73 -25.68
N GLU A 344 -26.58 11.52 -26.96
CA GLU A 344 -25.29 11.71 -27.64
C GLU A 344 -24.13 11.10 -26.86
N LEU A 345 -24.38 9.97 -26.20
CA LEU A 345 -23.46 9.34 -25.26
C LEU A 345 -22.26 8.74 -25.97
N ARG A 346 -21.06 9.14 -25.53
CA ARG A 346 -19.80 8.49 -25.90
C ARG A 346 -19.14 7.93 -24.66
N CYS A 347 -18.78 6.65 -24.71
CA CYS A 347 -18.18 5.92 -23.61
C CYS A 347 -16.70 5.61 -23.92
N GLY A 348 -15.87 5.66 -22.90
CA GLY A 348 -14.45 5.33 -22.96
C GLY A 348 -13.84 5.27 -21.57
N TRP A 349 -12.73 4.57 -21.43
CA TRP A 349 -11.97 4.59 -20.20
C TRP A 349 -11.18 5.90 -20.08
N PRO A 350 -11.03 6.47 -18.89
CA PRO A 350 -10.20 7.65 -18.68
C PRO A 350 -8.78 7.47 -19.22
N GLY A 351 -8.33 8.38 -20.08
CA GLY A 351 -7.02 8.31 -20.73
C GLY A 351 -6.90 7.33 -21.90
N SER A 352 -7.98 6.66 -22.30
CA SER A 352 -8.00 5.79 -23.49
C SER A 352 -8.37 6.60 -24.74
N GLU A 353 -7.67 6.32 -25.86
CA GLU A 353 -8.05 6.84 -27.19
C GLU A 353 -9.27 6.10 -27.77
N ARG A 354 -9.62 4.95 -27.21
CA ARG A 354 -10.77 4.15 -27.67
C ARG A 354 -12.06 4.68 -27.05
N VAL A 355 -12.89 5.30 -27.88
CA VAL A 355 -14.16 5.90 -27.51
C VAL A 355 -15.24 5.40 -28.46
N THR A 356 -16.45 5.14 -27.94
CA THR A 356 -17.60 4.75 -28.77
C THR A 356 -18.04 5.89 -29.71
N ALA A 357 -18.72 5.57 -30.79
CA ALA A 357 -19.49 6.56 -31.54
C ALA A 357 -20.62 7.12 -30.62
N PRO A 358 -21.09 8.37 -30.85
CA PRO A 358 -22.22 8.92 -30.12
C PRO A 358 -23.49 8.10 -30.42
N PHE A 359 -24.30 7.87 -29.39
CA PHE A 359 -25.57 7.14 -29.50
C PHE A 359 -26.58 7.61 -28.45
N ASP A 360 -27.84 7.32 -28.72
CA ASP A 360 -28.96 7.57 -27.80
C ASP A 360 -29.52 6.25 -27.28
N LEU A 361 -29.85 6.22 -25.99
CA LEU A 361 -30.56 5.12 -25.35
C LEU A 361 -31.75 5.67 -24.57
N ASP A 362 -32.86 4.95 -24.64
CA ASP A 362 -34.05 5.20 -23.86
C ASP A 362 -34.50 3.87 -23.26
N ILE A 363 -34.33 3.72 -21.93
CA ILE A 363 -34.60 2.49 -21.18
C ILE A 363 -35.76 2.78 -20.22
N ALA A 364 -36.96 2.49 -20.68
CA ALA A 364 -38.18 2.69 -19.88
C ALA A 364 -38.21 1.81 -18.63
N PRO A 365 -38.86 2.22 -17.55
CA PRO A 365 -39.07 1.39 -16.37
C PRO A 365 -39.69 0.04 -16.72
N GLY A 366 -39.19 -1.04 -16.13
CA GLY A 366 -39.64 -2.40 -16.39
C GLY A 366 -39.21 -2.99 -17.73
N ALA A 367 -38.43 -2.28 -18.54
CA ALA A 367 -37.96 -2.77 -19.85
C ALA A 367 -37.03 -3.99 -19.73
N ARG A 368 -37.09 -4.87 -20.71
CA ARG A 368 -36.19 -6.01 -20.92
C ARG A 368 -35.31 -5.71 -22.14
N PHE A 369 -34.07 -5.33 -21.88
CA PHE A 369 -33.17 -4.77 -22.87
C PHE A 369 -31.94 -5.69 -23.05
N ALA A 370 -31.63 -6.06 -24.28
CA ALA A 370 -30.45 -6.85 -24.58
C ALA A 370 -29.46 -6.04 -25.41
N ILE A 371 -28.18 -6.07 -25.03
CA ILE A 371 -27.07 -5.47 -25.76
C ILE A 371 -26.17 -6.61 -26.25
N VAL A 372 -25.99 -6.72 -27.55
CA VAL A 372 -25.18 -7.76 -28.18
C VAL A 372 -24.03 -7.18 -28.98
N GLY A 373 -22.98 -7.96 -29.21
CA GLY A 373 -21.84 -7.53 -30.01
C GLY A 373 -20.59 -8.35 -29.74
N PRO A 374 -19.54 -8.21 -30.55
CA PRO A 374 -18.29 -8.96 -30.40
C PRO A 374 -17.56 -8.56 -29.10
N SER A 375 -16.65 -9.44 -28.65
CA SER A 375 -15.78 -9.13 -27.52
C SER A 375 -14.90 -7.91 -27.85
N GLY A 376 -14.69 -7.04 -26.89
CA GLY A 376 -13.92 -5.80 -27.05
C GLY A 376 -14.68 -4.63 -27.71
N ALA A 377 -15.98 -4.79 -28.04
CA ALA A 377 -16.81 -3.73 -28.64
C ALA A 377 -17.19 -2.59 -27.66
N GLY A 378 -16.76 -2.64 -26.41
CA GLY A 378 -17.06 -1.59 -25.42
C GLY A 378 -18.37 -1.77 -24.66
N LYS A 379 -18.99 -2.96 -24.69
CA LYS A 379 -20.25 -3.27 -24.01
C LYS A 379 -20.18 -3.05 -22.50
N THR A 380 -19.16 -3.57 -21.84
CA THR A 380 -18.90 -3.35 -20.40
C THR A 380 -18.69 -1.87 -20.09
N THR A 381 -17.92 -1.16 -20.93
CA THR A 381 -17.70 0.29 -20.78
C THR A 381 -19.03 1.07 -20.86
N LEU A 382 -19.90 0.67 -21.78
CA LEU A 382 -21.23 1.22 -21.91
C LEU A 382 -22.05 1.01 -20.63
N LEU A 383 -22.15 -0.24 -20.14
CA LEU A 383 -22.87 -0.54 -18.90
C LEU A 383 -22.32 0.23 -17.70
N MET A 384 -20.99 0.30 -17.56
CA MET A 384 -20.35 1.04 -16.47
C MET A 384 -20.64 2.54 -16.57
N THR A 385 -20.73 3.11 -17.77
CA THR A 385 -21.09 4.51 -17.96
C THR A 385 -22.57 4.77 -17.62
N VAL A 386 -23.47 3.88 -18.07
CA VAL A 386 -24.90 3.93 -17.70
C VAL A 386 -25.11 3.71 -16.21
N ALA A 387 -24.27 2.91 -15.56
CA ALA A 387 -24.28 2.73 -14.11
C ALA A 387 -23.71 3.95 -13.34
N GLY A 388 -23.14 4.95 -14.03
CA GLY A 388 -22.46 6.07 -13.37
C GLY A 388 -21.14 5.68 -12.68
N LEU A 389 -20.56 4.52 -13.04
CA LEU A 389 -19.24 4.08 -12.58
C LEU A 389 -18.10 4.73 -13.39
N LEU A 390 -18.35 4.93 -14.70
CA LEU A 390 -17.46 5.69 -15.59
C LEU A 390 -18.11 7.03 -15.96
N PRO A 391 -17.36 8.12 -16.02
CA PRO A 391 -17.87 9.36 -16.59
C PRO A 391 -18.07 9.19 -18.09
N PRO A 392 -19.12 9.78 -18.71
CA PRO A 392 -19.23 9.87 -20.14
C PRO A 392 -18.06 10.71 -20.71
N VAL A 393 -17.52 10.30 -21.87
CA VAL A 393 -16.51 11.10 -22.60
C VAL A 393 -17.20 12.35 -23.19
N SER A 394 -18.42 12.19 -23.68
CA SER A 394 -19.33 13.29 -24.06
C SER A 394 -20.78 12.82 -24.01
N GLY A 395 -21.72 13.74 -24.12
CA GLY A 395 -23.14 13.46 -23.93
C GLY A 395 -23.51 13.41 -22.46
N ALA A 396 -24.69 12.87 -22.14
CA ALA A 396 -25.19 12.79 -20.79
C ALA A 396 -26.02 11.52 -20.56
N VAL A 397 -26.00 11.02 -19.32
CA VAL A 397 -26.90 9.96 -18.85
C VAL A 397 -27.73 10.54 -17.70
N THR A 398 -29.03 10.35 -17.77
CA THR A 398 -29.97 10.77 -16.74
C THR A 398 -30.76 9.58 -16.23
N SER A 399 -31.16 9.61 -14.97
CA SER A 399 -32.17 8.73 -14.39
C SER A 399 -33.34 9.58 -13.94
N ASP A 400 -34.57 9.22 -14.38
CA ASP A 400 -35.79 10.00 -14.11
C ASP A 400 -35.63 11.51 -14.43
N GLY A 401 -34.88 11.85 -15.50
CA GLY A 401 -34.61 13.20 -15.98
C GLY A 401 -33.51 13.97 -15.23
N VAL A 402 -32.93 13.38 -14.20
CA VAL A 402 -31.83 13.99 -13.41
C VAL A 402 -30.48 13.38 -13.84
N PRO A 403 -29.43 14.19 -14.12
CA PRO A 403 -28.10 13.71 -14.41
C PRO A 403 -27.55 12.84 -13.28
N LEU A 404 -26.84 11.74 -13.62
CA LEU A 404 -26.36 10.75 -12.62
C LEU A 404 -25.40 11.33 -11.60
N ASP A 405 -24.62 12.34 -11.97
CA ASP A 405 -23.65 13.04 -11.11
C ASP A 405 -24.30 13.94 -10.04
N ARG A 406 -25.58 14.23 -10.17
CA ARG A 406 -26.35 14.98 -9.15
C ARG A 406 -26.89 14.12 -8.02
N TYR A 407 -26.94 12.81 -8.22
CA TYR A 407 -27.38 11.89 -7.18
C TYR A 407 -26.29 11.61 -6.16
N ARG A 408 -26.70 11.35 -4.92
CA ARG A 408 -25.79 10.76 -3.92
C ARG A 408 -25.41 9.36 -4.41
N SER A 409 -24.11 9.07 -4.35
CA SER A 409 -23.56 7.82 -4.90
C SER A 409 -24.22 6.57 -4.32
N ASP A 410 -24.41 6.52 -3.00
CA ASP A 410 -25.07 5.39 -2.33
C ASP A 410 -26.54 5.21 -2.76
N ASP A 411 -27.25 6.30 -2.96
CA ASP A 411 -28.65 6.25 -3.37
C ASP A 411 -28.78 5.85 -4.84
N LEU A 412 -27.88 6.33 -5.70
CA LEU A 412 -27.79 5.87 -7.09
C LEU A 412 -27.51 4.36 -7.19
N ARG A 413 -26.65 3.79 -6.30
CA ARG A 413 -26.40 2.33 -6.25
C ARG A 413 -27.63 1.53 -5.83
N ARG A 414 -28.54 2.12 -5.03
CA ARG A 414 -29.83 1.49 -4.71
C ARG A 414 -30.83 1.57 -5.88
N GLN A 415 -30.68 2.54 -6.76
CA GLN A 415 -31.49 2.69 -7.97
C GLN A 415 -30.99 1.83 -9.12
N ILE A 416 -29.67 1.84 -9.38
CA ILE A 416 -29.02 1.15 -10.50
C ILE A 416 -27.98 0.17 -9.95
N GLY A 417 -28.27 -1.12 -10.08
CA GLY A 417 -27.36 -2.22 -9.73
C GLY A 417 -26.55 -2.66 -10.95
N PHE A 418 -25.24 -2.84 -10.76
CA PHE A 418 -24.34 -3.34 -11.79
C PHE A 418 -23.73 -4.68 -11.38
N PHE A 419 -23.91 -5.68 -12.22
CA PHE A 419 -23.29 -7.00 -12.12
C PHE A 419 -22.13 -7.08 -13.10
N ALA A 420 -20.91 -7.10 -12.57
CA ALA A 420 -19.70 -7.19 -13.37
C ALA A 420 -19.39 -8.65 -13.80
N GLU A 421 -18.79 -8.81 -14.96
CA GLU A 421 -18.30 -10.10 -15.46
C GLU A 421 -17.31 -10.74 -14.47
N ASP A 422 -16.37 -9.95 -13.93
CA ASP A 422 -15.30 -10.39 -13.01
C ASP A 422 -15.65 -10.22 -11.51
N ALA A 423 -16.96 -10.16 -11.17
CA ALA A 423 -17.42 -9.97 -9.81
C ALA A 423 -16.77 -10.97 -8.83
N HIS A 424 -16.39 -10.49 -7.64
CA HIS A 424 -15.66 -11.28 -6.66
C HIS A 424 -16.59 -12.09 -5.75
N VAL A 425 -16.23 -13.36 -5.52
CA VAL A 425 -16.81 -14.18 -4.45
C VAL A 425 -15.92 -14.07 -3.23
N PHE A 426 -16.48 -13.60 -2.13
CA PHE A 426 -15.74 -13.36 -0.89
C PHE A 426 -15.50 -14.66 -0.12
N ASP A 427 -14.38 -14.72 0.61
CA ASP A 427 -14.04 -15.85 1.49
C ASP A 427 -14.86 -15.79 2.79
N THR A 428 -16.15 -15.99 2.64
CA THR A 428 -17.14 -16.00 3.70
C THR A 428 -18.24 -17.01 3.36
N SER A 429 -19.35 -17.05 4.12
CA SER A 429 -20.44 -17.97 3.82
C SER A 429 -21.20 -17.61 2.53
N VAL A 430 -21.96 -18.58 2.01
CA VAL A 430 -22.86 -18.37 0.86
C VAL A 430 -23.82 -17.22 1.16
N LEU A 431 -24.46 -17.23 2.34
CA LEU A 431 -25.40 -16.18 2.78
C LEU A 431 -24.75 -14.79 2.81
N GLU A 432 -23.55 -14.66 3.41
CA GLU A 432 -22.86 -13.39 3.49
C GLU A 432 -22.42 -12.90 2.10
N ASN A 433 -22.14 -13.80 1.16
CA ASN A 433 -21.90 -13.44 -0.22
C ASN A 433 -23.13 -12.81 -0.89
N LEU A 434 -24.33 -13.24 -0.58
CA LEU A 434 -25.57 -12.61 -1.06
C LEU A 434 -25.87 -11.29 -0.32
N ARG A 435 -25.58 -11.23 0.99
CA ARG A 435 -25.76 -10.04 1.81
C ARG A 435 -24.91 -8.84 1.41
N VAL A 436 -23.87 -9.06 0.61
CA VAL A 436 -23.13 -7.95 -0.02
C VAL A 436 -24.05 -7.02 -0.82
N ALA A 437 -25.08 -7.58 -1.48
CA ALA A 437 -26.04 -6.80 -2.26
C ALA A 437 -27.25 -6.31 -1.42
N ARG A 438 -27.58 -7.03 -0.35
CA ARG A 438 -28.72 -6.73 0.53
C ARG A 438 -28.41 -7.22 1.96
N GLY A 439 -27.98 -6.31 2.83
CA GLY A 439 -27.50 -6.64 4.18
C GLY A 439 -28.55 -7.26 5.11
N ASP A 440 -29.84 -6.95 4.91
CA ASP A 440 -30.98 -7.46 5.66
C ASP A 440 -31.61 -8.74 5.08
N LEU A 441 -30.93 -9.38 4.09
CA LEU A 441 -31.43 -10.58 3.44
C LEU A 441 -31.64 -11.72 4.44
N THR A 442 -32.87 -12.27 4.49
CA THR A 442 -33.18 -13.44 5.31
C THR A 442 -32.63 -14.72 4.68
N GLU A 443 -32.47 -15.77 5.50
CA GLU A 443 -32.00 -17.06 5.00
C GLU A 443 -32.98 -17.68 4.00
N GLU A 444 -34.29 -17.55 4.26
CA GLU A 444 -35.34 -18.04 3.39
C GLU A 444 -35.26 -17.37 2.00
N ALA A 445 -35.21 -16.03 1.95
CA ALA A 445 -35.07 -15.29 0.69
C ALA A 445 -33.75 -15.61 -0.03
N ALA A 446 -32.69 -15.92 0.70
CA ALA A 446 -31.43 -16.36 0.11
C ALA A 446 -31.56 -17.74 -0.56
N LEU A 447 -32.24 -18.69 0.09
CA LEU A 447 -32.52 -20.02 -0.45
C LEU A 447 -33.39 -19.94 -1.71
N ASP A 448 -34.44 -19.11 -1.70
CA ASP A 448 -35.31 -18.87 -2.84
C ASP A 448 -34.51 -18.33 -4.05
N ALA A 449 -33.67 -17.32 -3.81
CA ALA A 449 -32.83 -16.75 -4.88
C ALA A 449 -31.82 -17.74 -5.42
N LEU A 450 -31.22 -18.58 -4.56
CA LEU A 450 -30.31 -19.65 -4.99
C LEU A 450 -31.06 -20.75 -5.77
N GLY A 451 -32.25 -21.10 -5.35
CA GLY A 451 -33.13 -22.01 -6.06
C GLY A 451 -33.49 -21.50 -7.47
N ALA A 452 -33.86 -20.24 -7.57
CA ALA A 452 -34.24 -19.58 -8.83
C ALA A 452 -33.11 -19.59 -9.89
N VAL A 453 -31.85 -19.60 -9.47
CA VAL A 453 -30.68 -19.70 -10.39
C VAL A 453 -30.15 -21.15 -10.52
N GLY A 454 -30.85 -22.15 -9.97
CA GLY A 454 -30.48 -23.56 -10.06
C GLY A 454 -29.33 -23.98 -9.13
N LEU A 455 -29.17 -23.32 -7.97
CA LEU A 455 -28.21 -23.70 -6.94
C LEU A 455 -28.82 -24.35 -5.69
N GLY A 456 -30.14 -24.62 -5.69
CA GLY A 456 -30.84 -25.17 -4.51
C GLY A 456 -30.28 -26.52 -4.06
N GLU A 457 -30.12 -27.48 -4.98
CA GLU A 457 -29.53 -28.80 -4.67
C GLU A 457 -28.07 -28.71 -4.21
N TRP A 458 -27.27 -27.85 -4.85
CA TRP A 458 -25.88 -27.64 -4.45
C TRP A 458 -25.79 -27.11 -3.01
N VAL A 459 -26.61 -26.13 -2.64
CA VAL A 459 -26.62 -25.58 -1.27
C VAL A 459 -27.09 -26.63 -0.25
N ALA A 460 -28.09 -27.44 -0.60
CA ALA A 460 -28.56 -28.51 0.27
C ALA A 460 -27.49 -29.59 0.56
N GLN A 461 -26.55 -29.78 -0.35
CA GLN A 461 -25.42 -30.73 -0.19
C GLN A 461 -24.24 -30.14 0.60
N LEU A 462 -24.22 -28.83 0.85
CA LEU A 462 -23.14 -28.20 1.62
C LEU A 462 -23.23 -28.56 3.11
N PRO A 463 -22.09 -28.73 3.82
CA PRO A 463 -22.05 -29.19 5.21
C PRO A 463 -22.87 -28.36 6.20
N ARG A 464 -23.07 -27.07 5.94
CA ARG A 464 -23.84 -26.12 6.75
C ARG A 464 -24.82 -25.31 5.91
N GLY A 465 -25.27 -25.83 4.77
CA GLY A 465 -26.16 -25.11 3.85
C GLY A 465 -25.60 -23.73 3.48
N VAL A 466 -26.42 -22.69 3.53
CA VAL A 466 -26.04 -21.30 3.22
C VAL A 466 -24.99 -20.71 4.16
N HIS A 467 -24.76 -21.30 5.34
CA HIS A 467 -23.71 -20.90 6.27
C HIS A 467 -22.34 -21.52 6.00
N THR A 468 -22.23 -22.33 4.96
CA THR A 468 -20.94 -22.89 4.56
C THR A 468 -20.02 -21.80 4.03
N THR A 469 -18.81 -21.70 4.59
CA THR A 469 -17.79 -20.76 4.14
C THR A 469 -17.15 -21.26 2.84
N LEU A 470 -17.08 -20.39 1.86
CA LEU A 470 -16.43 -20.64 0.58
C LEU A 470 -14.95 -20.27 0.71
N GLY A 471 -14.09 -21.25 1.01
CA GLY A 471 -12.66 -21.03 1.23
C GLY A 471 -11.89 -20.68 -0.04
N GLY A 472 -10.75 -19.99 0.13
CA GLY A 472 -9.75 -19.76 -0.90
C GLY A 472 -10.21 -18.99 -2.13
N GLY A 473 -11.06 -17.98 -1.98
CA GLY A 473 -11.52 -17.14 -3.09
C GLY A 473 -12.39 -17.89 -4.10
N ALA A 474 -13.24 -18.81 -3.60
CA ALA A 474 -14.13 -19.69 -4.37
C ALA A 474 -13.43 -20.80 -5.17
N ARG A 475 -12.22 -21.22 -4.79
CA ARG A 475 -11.58 -22.42 -5.38
C ARG A 475 -12.38 -23.71 -5.15
N ALA A 476 -13.25 -23.72 -4.13
CA ALA A 476 -14.15 -24.84 -3.81
C ALA A 476 -15.44 -24.85 -4.65
N VAL A 477 -15.65 -23.89 -5.54
CA VAL A 477 -16.88 -23.71 -6.34
C VAL A 477 -16.53 -23.84 -7.82
N SER A 478 -17.33 -24.60 -8.59
CA SER A 478 -17.14 -24.65 -10.05
C SER A 478 -17.41 -23.29 -10.70
N GLY A 479 -16.88 -23.07 -11.92
CA GLY A 479 -17.11 -21.81 -12.66
C GLY A 479 -18.59 -21.49 -12.83
N GLY A 480 -19.41 -22.49 -13.16
CA GLY A 480 -20.86 -22.36 -13.31
C GLY A 480 -21.56 -22.05 -11.97
N GLN A 481 -21.19 -22.74 -10.88
CA GLN A 481 -21.72 -22.45 -9.54
C GLN A 481 -21.36 -21.03 -9.10
N ARG A 482 -20.11 -20.62 -9.32
CA ARG A 482 -19.67 -19.26 -9.04
C ARG A 482 -20.52 -18.23 -9.80
N ARG A 483 -20.74 -18.45 -11.10
CA ARG A 483 -21.51 -17.52 -11.94
C ARG A 483 -22.96 -17.41 -11.47
N ARG A 484 -23.62 -18.52 -11.18
CA ARG A 484 -24.98 -18.57 -10.66
C ARG A 484 -25.08 -17.91 -9.26
N LEU A 485 -24.11 -18.11 -8.38
CA LEU A 485 -24.05 -17.44 -7.06
C LEU A 485 -23.98 -15.91 -7.20
N LEU A 486 -23.14 -15.43 -8.12
CA LEU A 486 -23.01 -14.01 -8.42
C LEU A 486 -24.29 -13.45 -9.04
N LEU A 487 -24.96 -14.21 -9.90
CA LEU A 487 -26.26 -13.84 -10.46
C LEU A 487 -27.34 -13.78 -9.36
N ALA A 488 -27.41 -14.76 -8.45
CA ALA A 488 -28.30 -14.71 -7.29
C ALA A 488 -28.06 -13.43 -6.47
N ARG A 489 -26.79 -13.06 -6.24
CA ARG A 489 -26.43 -11.79 -5.58
C ARG A 489 -26.98 -10.56 -6.31
N ALA A 490 -26.95 -10.54 -7.65
CA ALA A 490 -27.53 -9.43 -8.42
C ALA A 490 -29.06 -9.40 -8.30
N LEU A 491 -29.72 -10.56 -8.30
CA LEU A 491 -31.18 -10.67 -8.21
C LEU A 491 -31.74 -10.22 -6.86
N VAL A 492 -31.03 -10.51 -5.74
CA VAL A 492 -31.46 -10.08 -4.39
C VAL A 492 -31.23 -8.60 -4.13
N SER A 493 -30.48 -7.90 -4.99
CA SER A 493 -30.29 -6.45 -4.91
C SER A 493 -31.64 -5.73 -4.98
N PRO A 494 -31.88 -4.70 -4.17
CA PRO A 494 -33.13 -3.92 -4.22
C PRO A 494 -33.19 -2.96 -5.40
N ALA A 495 -32.17 -2.90 -6.26
CA ALA A 495 -32.08 -1.96 -7.37
C ALA A 495 -33.23 -2.14 -8.36
N ARG A 496 -33.79 -1.00 -8.81
CA ARG A 496 -34.86 -0.98 -9.81
C ARG A 496 -34.39 -1.26 -11.21
N VAL A 497 -33.15 -0.89 -11.52
CA VAL A 497 -32.49 -1.13 -12.80
C VAL A 497 -31.33 -2.10 -12.56
N LEU A 498 -31.37 -3.26 -13.21
CA LEU A 498 -30.30 -4.26 -13.16
C LEU A 498 -29.51 -4.22 -14.47
N LEU A 499 -28.24 -3.90 -14.39
CA LEU A 499 -27.30 -3.94 -15.48
C LEU A 499 -26.42 -5.19 -15.32
N LEU A 500 -26.56 -6.17 -16.23
CA LEU A 500 -25.94 -7.48 -16.14
C LEU A 500 -24.92 -7.65 -17.28
N ASP A 501 -23.65 -7.78 -16.93
CA ASP A 501 -22.55 -7.98 -17.88
C ASP A 501 -22.22 -9.47 -18.01
N GLU A 502 -22.51 -10.05 -19.18
CA GLU A 502 -22.29 -11.46 -19.54
C GLU A 502 -22.77 -12.45 -18.44
N PRO A 503 -24.05 -12.37 -17.97
CA PRO A 503 -24.51 -13.07 -16.76
C PRO A 503 -24.47 -14.59 -16.85
N THR A 504 -24.33 -15.16 -18.03
CA THR A 504 -24.34 -16.60 -18.30
C THR A 504 -23.00 -17.14 -18.84
N GLU A 505 -21.96 -16.34 -18.81
CA GLU A 505 -20.63 -16.80 -19.20
C GLU A 505 -20.15 -17.96 -18.31
N HIS A 506 -19.46 -18.95 -18.89
CA HIS A 506 -19.02 -20.18 -18.22
C HIS A 506 -20.16 -21.14 -17.77
N LEU A 507 -21.39 -20.94 -18.24
CA LEU A 507 -22.47 -21.91 -18.11
C LEU A 507 -22.58 -22.76 -19.37
N ASP A 508 -23.16 -23.96 -19.23
CA ASP A 508 -23.54 -24.77 -20.38
C ASP A 508 -24.53 -24.02 -21.28
N ALA A 509 -24.42 -24.20 -22.60
CA ALA A 509 -25.19 -23.42 -23.57
C ALA A 509 -26.71 -23.51 -23.33
N ALA A 510 -27.21 -24.68 -22.94
CA ALA A 510 -28.65 -24.88 -22.64
C ALA A 510 -29.08 -24.13 -21.41
N ASP A 511 -28.32 -24.24 -20.29
CA ASP A 511 -28.58 -23.56 -19.04
C ASP A 511 -28.44 -22.04 -19.19
N GLY A 512 -27.39 -21.57 -19.88
CA GLY A 512 -27.18 -20.16 -20.17
C GLY A 512 -28.35 -19.57 -20.95
N ALA A 513 -28.80 -20.25 -22.00
CA ALA A 513 -29.96 -19.83 -22.81
C ALA A 513 -31.27 -19.79 -21.98
N ALA A 514 -31.49 -20.78 -21.11
CA ALA A 514 -32.65 -20.81 -20.25
C ALA A 514 -32.65 -19.61 -19.25
N ILE A 515 -31.53 -19.31 -18.65
CA ILE A 515 -31.38 -18.15 -17.72
C ILE A 515 -31.56 -16.82 -18.47
N LEU A 516 -30.99 -16.67 -19.68
CA LEU A 516 -31.17 -15.46 -20.49
C LEU A 516 -32.64 -15.22 -20.85
N ARG A 517 -33.38 -16.29 -21.27
CA ARG A 517 -34.83 -16.19 -21.49
C ARG A 517 -35.57 -15.79 -20.23
N ALA A 518 -35.28 -16.42 -19.08
CA ALA A 518 -35.92 -16.12 -17.82
C ALA A 518 -35.66 -14.68 -17.34
N LEU A 519 -34.45 -14.14 -17.57
CA LEU A 519 -34.11 -12.75 -17.24
C LEU A 519 -34.87 -11.74 -18.13
N LEU A 520 -35.14 -12.10 -19.38
CA LEU A 520 -35.83 -11.23 -20.35
C LEU A 520 -37.35 -11.44 -20.38
N ASP A 521 -37.86 -12.52 -19.78
CA ASP A 521 -39.28 -12.79 -19.69
C ASP A 521 -39.90 -12.28 -18.39
N ARG A 522 -40.81 -11.33 -18.50
CA ARG A 522 -41.55 -10.81 -17.32
C ARG A 522 -42.47 -11.88 -16.69
N ALA A 523 -42.92 -12.87 -17.48
CA ALA A 523 -43.81 -13.91 -17.00
C ALA A 523 -43.06 -15.05 -16.29
N ALA A 524 -41.72 -15.19 -16.52
CA ALA A 524 -40.92 -16.21 -15.89
C ALA A 524 -40.72 -16.02 -14.38
N GLY A 525 -40.93 -14.82 -13.86
CA GLY A 525 -40.89 -14.52 -12.43
C GLY A 525 -39.48 -14.51 -11.83
N LEU A 526 -38.40 -14.62 -12.64
CA LEU A 526 -37.02 -14.57 -12.14
C LEU A 526 -36.63 -13.16 -11.65
N VAL A 527 -37.18 -12.12 -12.29
CA VAL A 527 -37.03 -10.71 -11.91
C VAL A 527 -38.42 -10.09 -11.92
N ASP A 528 -38.75 -9.34 -10.88
CA ASP A 528 -40.05 -8.64 -10.75
C ASP A 528 -40.35 -7.85 -12.03
N ALA A 529 -41.62 -7.84 -12.44
CA ALA A 529 -42.05 -7.27 -13.72
C ALA A 529 -41.79 -5.76 -13.84
N ASP A 530 -41.80 -5.04 -12.72
CA ASP A 530 -41.57 -3.60 -12.61
C ASP A 530 -40.07 -3.22 -12.60
N ARG A 531 -39.20 -4.19 -12.37
CA ARG A 531 -37.74 -3.96 -12.43
C ARG A 531 -37.24 -4.00 -13.88
N THR A 532 -36.38 -3.06 -14.22
CA THR A 532 -35.72 -2.99 -15.53
C THR A 532 -34.53 -3.94 -15.56
N VAL A 533 -34.38 -4.70 -16.65
CA VAL A 533 -33.21 -5.56 -16.90
C VAL A 533 -32.54 -5.13 -18.18
N VAL A 534 -31.28 -4.76 -18.07
CA VAL A 534 -30.37 -4.54 -19.21
C VAL A 534 -29.28 -5.58 -19.14
N LEU A 535 -29.21 -6.48 -20.09
CA LEU A 535 -28.16 -7.48 -20.14
C LEU A 535 -27.28 -7.32 -21.37
N VAL A 536 -25.99 -7.56 -21.16
CA VAL A 536 -24.99 -7.68 -22.23
C VAL A 536 -24.67 -9.14 -22.43
N THR A 537 -24.69 -9.60 -23.66
CA THR A 537 -24.24 -10.97 -24.01
C THR A 537 -23.75 -11.05 -25.46
N HIS A 538 -22.88 -11.98 -25.73
CA HIS A 538 -22.46 -12.34 -27.08
C HIS A 538 -23.26 -13.53 -27.63
N GLN A 539 -24.11 -14.19 -26.83
CA GLN A 539 -24.90 -15.39 -27.17
C GLN A 539 -26.36 -15.20 -26.76
N LEU A 540 -27.07 -14.29 -27.45
CA LEU A 540 -28.50 -14.10 -27.20
C LEU A 540 -29.29 -15.19 -27.97
N PRO A 541 -30.16 -15.98 -27.29
CA PRO A 541 -31.06 -16.91 -27.97
C PRO A 541 -31.99 -16.16 -28.95
N ALA A 542 -32.21 -16.73 -30.12
CA ALA A 542 -33.02 -16.10 -31.17
C ALA A 542 -34.50 -15.88 -30.74
N ASP A 543 -34.99 -16.68 -29.79
CA ASP A 543 -36.34 -16.65 -29.23
C ASP A 543 -36.40 -15.92 -27.86
N ALA A 544 -35.33 -15.19 -27.47
CA ALA A 544 -35.32 -14.44 -26.24
C ALA A 544 -36.35 -13.28 -26.26
N PRO A 545 -37.22 -13.15 -25.23
CA PRO A 545 -38.34 -12.18 -25.24
C PRO A 545 -37.88 -10.80 -24.81
N ALA A 546 -36.85 -10.23 -25.46
CA ALA A 546 -36.40 -8.86 -25.20
C ALA A 546 -37.33 -7.83 -25.85
N ASP A 547 -37.67 -6.75 -25.15
CA ASP A 547 -38.42 -5.64 -25.75
C ASP A 547 -37.60 -4.92 -26.82
N ARG A 548 -36.29 -4.86 -26.60
CA ARG A 548 -35.35 -4.19 -27.49
C ARG A 548 -33.99 -4.87 -27.49
N VAL A 549 -33.43 -5.06 -28.68
CA VAL A 549 -32.06 -5.58 -28.86
C VAL A 549 -31.22 -4.51 -29.54
N VAL A 550 -30.09 -4.19 -28.94
CA VAL A 550 -29.13 -3.21 -29.46
C VAL A 550 -27.83 -3.94 -29.81
N THR A 551 -27.34 -3.76 -31.04
CA THR A 551 -26.07 -4.34 -31.46
C THR A 551 -24.95 -3.29 -31.34
N VAL A 552 -23.92 -3.59 -30.56
CA VAL A 552 -22.69 -2.82 -30.52
C VAL A 552 -21.68 -3.47 -31.44
N GLY A 553 -21.30 -2.76 -32.50
CA GLY A 553 -20.38 -3.29 -33.54
C GLY A 553 -19.23 -2.34 -33.82
N ALA A 554 -18.22 -2.82 -34.57
CA ALA A 554 -17.20 -1.97 -35.15
C ALA A 554 -17.75 -1.35 -36.44
N ALA A 555 -17.48 -0.06 -36.69
CA ALA A 555 -17.76 0.54 -38.01
C ALA A 555 -16.82 -0.05 -39.05
N ASP A 556 -17.30 -0.14 -40.28
CA ASP A 556 -16.53 -0.63 -41.43
C ASP A 556 -15.18 0.10 -41.54
N GLY A 557 -14.08 -0.60 -41.22
CA GLY A 557 -12.70 -0.17 -41.47
C GLY A 557 -11.90 0.40 -40.32
N LEU A 558 -12.52 0.72 -39.15
CA LEU A 558 -11.83 1.13 -37.92
C LEU A 558 -12.60 0.55 -36.71
N PRO A 559 -11.92 0.16 -35.59
CA PRO A 559 -12.58 -0.43 -34.44
C PRO A 559 -13.28 0.64 -33.58
N VAL A 560 -14.25 1.35 -34.18
CA VAL A 560 -15.13 2.28 -33.49
C VAL A 560 -16.47 1.58 -33.29
N PRO A 561 -16.89 1.27 -32.05
CA PRO A 561 -18.16 0.59 -31.82
C PRO A 561 -19.33 1.51 -32.17
N HIS A 562 -20.23 1.02 -33.04
CA HIS A 562 -21.52 1.63 -33.37
C HIS A 562 -22.66 0.83 -32.75
N LEU A 563 -23.70 1.54 -32.32
CA LEU A 563 -24.96 0.95 -31.87
C LEU A 563 -25.94 0.90 -33.02
N ARG A 564 -26.45 -0.31 -33.36
CA ARG A 564 -27.60 -0.49 -34.23
C ARG A 564 -28.75 -1.08 -33.43
N GLU A 565 -29.92 -0.51 -33.60
CA GLU A 565 -31.14 -0.97 -32.94
C GLU A 565 -31.91 -1.90 -33.91
N SER A 566 -32.37 -3.02 -33.40
CA SER A 566 -33.41 -3.81 -34.06
C SER A 566 -34.64 -3.86 -33.17
N ALA A 567 -35.78 -3.45 -33.65
CA ALA A 567 -37.05 -3.65 -32.97
C ALA A 567 -37.27 -5.17 -32.83
N GLY A 568 -37.42 -5.64 -31.58
CA GLY A 568 -37.90 -6.99 -31.35
C GLY A 568 -39.21 -7.19 -32.12
N SER A 569 -39.33 -8.26 -32.88
CA SER A 569 -40.59 -8.57 -33.56
C SER A 569 -41.71 -8.71 -32.53
N ALA A 570 -42.52 -7.65 -32.37
CA ALA A 570 -43.81 -7.77 -31.72
C ALA A 570 -44.62 -8.79 -32.49
N ARG A 571 -44.67 -10.03 -32.04
CA ARG A 571 -45.74 -10.96 -32.47
C ARG A 571 -46.95 -10.64 -31.61
N ALA A 572 -48.00 -10.22 -32.31
CA ALA A 572 -49.35 -10.14 -31.81
C ALA A 572 -49.86 -11.46 -31.24
#